data_bb45c118a3d8ce447f124ff097101649
#
_entry.id   bb45c118a3d8ce447f124ff097101649
#
_cell.length_a   1.000
_cell.length_b   1.000
_cell.length_c   1.000
_cell.angle_alpha   90.00
_cell.angle_beta   90.00
_cell.angle_gamma   90.00
#
_symmetry.space_group_name_H-M   'P 1'
#
loop_
_entity.id
_entity.type
_entity.pdbx_description
1 polymer ?
#
loop_
_entity_poly.entity_id
_entity_poly.type
_entity_poly.pdbx_seq_one_letter_code
_entity_poly.pdbx_strand_id
1 'polypeptide(L)'
;MQAPRLWWVSGPGGMVNPQRDHLLSTADFENIESSESWMDLPNMIDFIDWKIHFFDFAILSALQVDRFGNINTVVVGDRARPKVRGPGTVGISALCGLAKRFYVVLTRHDKSAFRPRVDFICGAGHLQGGDSRERAGLPPGGPKLVVSPLGVFDFEPQSKAMRIRSLHPGVSLQQVQDATGFDLLVKGTPPVTMWPTEQELNLLRTRVDVRGTLQRKFP
;
A
#
# COMPACT_ATOMS: atom_id res chain seq x y z
N MET A 1 -16.99 14.59 -5.74
CA MET A 1 -15.55 14.25 -5.62
C MET A 1 -15.12 14.58 -4.20
N GLN A 2 -14.61 13.60 -3.45
CA GLN A 2 -14.28 13.78 -2.01
C GLN A 2 -12.95 14.51 -1.79
N ALA A 3 -12.07 14.57 -2.78
CA ALA A 3 -10.77 15.22 -2.70
C ALA A 3 -10.46 16.08 -3.94
N PRO A 4 -11.18 17.20 -4.14
CA PRO A 4 -11.06 18.01 -5.37
C PRO A 4 -9.71 18.71 -5.54
N ARG A 5 -8.88 18.75 -4.51
CA ARG A 5 -7.53 19.34 -4.53
C ARG A 5 -6.43 18.28 -4.54
N LEU A 6 -6.78 17.01 -4.71
CA LEU A 6 -5.80 15.94 -4.77
C LEU A 6 -5.10 15.98 -6.13
N TRP A 7 -3.80 16.11 -6.10
CA TRP A 7 -2.93 15.84 -7.24
C TRP A 7 -2.35 14.45 -7.06
N TRP A 8 -2.45 13.63 -8.08
CA TRP A 8 -1.89 12.31 -8.02
C TRP A 8 -0.99 12.03 -9.22
N VAL A 9 0.03 11.22 -9.00
CA VAL A 9 1.02 10.84 -9.99
C VAL A 9 1.04 9.33 -10.10
N SER A 10 0.88 8.83 -11.31
CA SER A 10 1.06 7.40 -11.59
C SER A 10 2.54 7.10 -11.72
N GLY A 11 3.06 6.25 -10.81
CA GLY A 11 4.50 5.96 -10.71
C GLY A 11 5.14 5.44 -12.00
N PRO A 12 4.56 4.45 -12.70
CA PRO A 12 5.23 3.83 -13.86
C PRO A 12 5.51 4.72 -15.05
N GLY A 13 4.86 5.87 -15.18
CA GLY A 13 5.05 6.75 -16.33
C GLY A 13 5.06 8.24 -15.98
N GLY A 14 5.16 8.59 -14.70
CA GLY A 14 5.18 9.98 -14.27
C GLY A 14 3.96 10.79 -14.73
N MET A 15 2.86 10.11 -14.99
CA MET A 15 1.62 10.72 -15.48
C MET A 15 0.92 11.44 -14.36
N VAL A 16 0.70 12.75 -14.54
CA VAL A 16 0.05 13.62 -13.55
C VAL A 16 -1.43 13.71 -13.85
N ASN A 17 -2.26 13.48 -12.84
CA ASN A 17 -3.72 13.59 -12.91
C ASN A 17 -4.35 12.95 -14.15
N PRO A 18 -4.08 11.68 -14.49
CA PRO A 18 -4.78 11.04 -15.59
C PRO A 18 -6.29 11.08 -15.37
N GLN A 19 -7.03 11.52 -16.37
CA GLN A 19 -8.47 11.81 -16.29
C GLN A 19 -9.35 10.63 -16.70
N ARG A 20 -8.76 9.50 -17.01
CA ARG A 20 -9.52 8.37 -17.53
C ARG A 20 -10.32 7.66 -16.44
N ASP A 21 -11.58 7.43 -16.76
CA ASP A 21 -12.49 6.62 -15.98
C ASP A 21 -12.16 5.16 -16.20
N HIS A 22 -11.62 4.28 -15.76
CA HIS A 22 -11.42 2.83 -16.06
C HIS A 22 -9.98 2.38 -16.21
N LEU A 23 -9.11 2.85 -15.36
CA LEU A 23 -7.75 2.36 -15.35
C LEU A 23 -7.70 0.89 -14.92
N LEU A 24 -7.18 0.03 -15.79
CA LEU A 24 -6.90 -1.36 -15.44
C LEU A 24 -5.59 -1.49 -14.68
N SER A 25 -4.65 -0.62 -15.00
CA SER A 25 -3.32 -0.59 -14.38
C SER A 25 -2.81 0.85 -14.34
N THR A 26 -1.97 1.15 -13.35
CA THR A 26 -1.22 2.40 -13.28
C THR A 26 -0.23 2.54 -14.45
N ALA A 27 0.05 1.47 -15.18
CA ALA A 27 0.94 1.42 -16.34
C ALA A 27 0.19 1.41 -17.69
N ASP A 28 -1.13 1.59 -17.68
CA ASP A 28 -1.91 1.62 -18.92
C ASP A 28 -1.51 2.82 -19.76
N PHE A 29 -1.28 2.56 -21.05
CA PHE A 29 -0.87 3.56 -22.03
C PHE A 29 -1.92 4.70 -22.17
N GLU A 30 -3.18 4.37 -21.99
CA GLU A 30 -4.30 5.31 -21.99
C GLU A 30 -4.20 6.40 -20.90
N ASN A 31 -3.39 6.15 -19.86
CA ASN A 31 -3.08 7.18 -18.85
C ASN A 31 -2.30 8.34 -19.45
N ILE A 32 -1.40 8.09 -20.40
CA ILE A 32 -0.58 9.12 -21.04
C ILE A 32 -1.49 10.11 -21.77
N GLU A 33 -2.43 9.59 -22.58
CA GLU A 33 -3.34 10.42 -23.39
C GLU A 33 -4.23 11.33 -22.56
N SER A 34 -4.61 10.89 -21.35
CA SER A 34 -5.54 11.61 -20.49
C SER A 34 -4.86 12.42 -19.38
N SER A 35 -3.54 12.38 -19.28
CA SER A 35 -2.77 13.08 -18.25
C SER A 35 -2.61 14.56 -18.56
N GLU A 36 -2.60 15.38 -17.51
CA GLU A 36 -2.27 16.82 -17.63
C GLU A 36 -0.81 17.03 -18.03
N SER A 37 0.07 16.15 -17.62
CA SER A 37 1.46 16.07 -18.05
C SER A 37 2.02 14.67 -17.82
N TRP A 38 3.12 14.36 -18.48
CA TRP A 38 3.83 13.11 -18.31
C TRP A 38 5.35 13.31 -18.48
N MET A 39 6.11 12.38 -17.97
CA MET A 39 7.56 12.37 -18.11
C MET A 39 8.04 10.93 -18.35
N ASP A 40 9.20 10.78 -18.96
CA ASP A 40 9.81 9.47 -19.12
C ASP A 40 10.25 8.85 -17.79
N LEU A 41 10.55 7.56 -17.77
CA LEU A 41 10.87 6.83 -16.55
C LEU A 41 12.13 7.35 -15.83
N PRO A 42 13.24 7.70 -16.50
CA PRO A 42 14.39 8.32 -15.84
C PRO A 42 14.03 9.60 -15.09
N ASN A 43 13.37 10.53 -15.78
CA ASN A 43 12.94 11.79 -15.15
C ASN A 43 11.93 11.57 -14.02
N MET A 44 11.07 10.56 -14.13
CA MET A 44 10.14 10.22 -13.04
C MET A 44 10.87 9.68 -11.82
N ILE A 45 11.90 8.88 -11.99
CA ILE A 45 12.71 8.38 -10.86
C ILE A 45 13.43 9.55 -10.20
N ASP A 46 14.08 10.42 -10.97
CA ASP A 46 14.72 11.62 -10.45
C ASP A 46 13.72 12.52 -9.70
N PHE A 47 12.52 12.67 -10.23
CA PHE A 47 11.44 13.42 -9.60
C PHE A 47 10.99 12.82 -8.25
N ILE A 48 10.89 11.50 -8.15
CA ILE A 48 10.56 10.81 -6.90
C ILE A 48 11.68 10.99 -5.88
N ASP A 49 12.95 10.95 -6.31
CA ASP A 49 14.12 11.06 -5.46
C ASP A 49 14.52 12.51 -5.14
N TRP A 50 13.94 13.48 -5.86
CA TRP A 50 14.37 14.87 -5.83
C TRP A 50 14.23 15.54 -4.46
N LYS A 51 13.15 15.25 -3.72
CA LYS A 51 12.89 15.97 -2.48
C LYS A 51 12.22 15.09 -1.44
N ILE A 52 12.86 15.04 -0.26
CA ILE A 52 12.24 14.47 0.94
C ILE A 52 10.88 15.14 1.19
N HIS A 53 9.85 14.33 1.42
CA HIS A 53 8.48 14.78 1.70
C HIS A 53 7.82 15.58 0.57
N PHE A 54 8.27 15.44 -0.67
CA PHE A 54 7.57 16.02 -1.82
C PHE A 54 6.15 15.45 -1.94
N PHE A 55 6.02 14.13 -1.83
CA PHE A 55 4.71 13.49 -1.79
C PHE A 55 4.12 13.49 -0.39
N ASP A 56 2.89 13.99 -0.24
CA ASP A 56 2.17 13.92 1.03
C ASP A 56 1.85 12.47 1.42
N PHE A 57 1.59 11.62 0.43
CA PHE A 57 1.43 10.18 0.64
C PHE A 57 1.65 9.38 -0.64
N ALA A 58 1.96 8.10 -0.46
CA ALA A 58 1.97 7.08 -1.50
C ALA A 58 0.96 5.97 -1.16
N ILE A 59 0.33 5.38 -2.18
CA ILE A 59 -0.50 4.19 -2.05
C ILE A 59 0.20 3.07 -2.81
N LEU A 60 0.53 2.00 -2.11
CA LEU A 60 1.34 0.91 -2.62
C LEU A 60 0.66 -0.42 -2.38
N SER A 61 0.90 -1.38 -3.26
CA SER A 61 0.56 -2.79 -3.03
C SER A 61 1.80 -3.59 -2.65
N ALA A 62 1.61 -4.79 -2.11
CA ALA A 62 2.73 -5.66 -1.73
C ALA A 62 2.37 -7.14 -1.89
N LEU A 63 3.39 -7.98 -2.12
CA LEU A 63 3.29 -9.43 -1.99
C LEU A 63 3.31 -9.85 -0.52
N GLN A 64 4.12 -9.15 0.29
CA GLN A 64 4.26 -9.39 1.71
C GLN A 64 4.36 -8.08 2.47
N VAL A 65 3.82 -8.07 3.68
CA VAL A 65 4.01 -7.02 4.68
C VAL A 65 4.37 -7.68 6.01
N ASP A 66 5.25 -7.05 6.80
CA ASP A 66 5.57 -7.54 8.14
C ASP A 66 4.93 -6.70 9.26
N ARG A 67 5.18 -7.12 10.50
CA ARG A 67 4.65 -6.48 11.71
C ARG A 67 5.01 -5.00 11.86
N PHE A 68 6.04 -4.54 11.16
CA PHE A 68 6.50 -3.15 11.18
C PHE A 68 6.20 -2.39 9.88
N GLY A 69 5.37 -2.99 9.01
CA GLY A 69 4.95 -2.39 7.75
C GLY A 69 6.06 -2.30 6.70
N ASN A 70 7.14 -3.05 6.85
CA ASN A 70 8.07 -3.25 5.73
C ASN A 70 7.37 -4.06 4.66
N ILE A 71 7.59 -3.72 3.40
CA ILE A 71 6.93 -4.37 2.27
C ILE A 71 7.91 -5.04 1.32
N ASN A 72 7.42 -6.08 0.68
CA ASN A 72 8.12 -6.84 -0.34
C ASN A 72 7.25 -6.98 -1.59
N THR A 73 7.80 -6.57 -2.73
CA THR A 73 7.20 -6.73 -4.06
C THR A 73 8.13 -7.45 -5.03
N VAL A 74 9.26 -7.94 -4.55
CA VAL A 74 10.36 -8.43 -5.40
C VAL A 74 10.41 -9.94 -5.46
N VAL A 75 10.49 -10.61 -4.30
CA VAL A 75 10.77 -12.03 -4.25
C VAL A 75 10.16 -12.69 -3.02
N VAL A 76 9.48 -13.81 -3.21
CA VAL A 76 9.01 -14.66 -2.12
C VAL A 76 9.88 -15.92 -2.06
N GLY A 77 10.40 -16.24 -0.88
CA GLY A 77 11.35 -17.32 -0.65
C GLY A 77 12.80 -16.89 -0.82
N ASP A 78 13.66 -17.84 -1.08
CA ASP A 78 15.10 -17.61 -1.26
C ASP A 78 15.37 -16.75 -2.51
N ARG A 79 16.24 -15.74 -2.37
CA ARG A 79 16.56 -14.82 -3.47
C ARG A 79 17.23 -15.52 -4.65
N ALA A 80 18.03 -16.54 -4.41
CA ALA A 80 18.71 -17.29 -5.46
C ALA A 80 17.77 -18.27 -6.15
N ARG A 81 16.77 -18.80 -5.42
CA ARG A 81 15.76 -19.74 -5.92
C ARG A 81 14.36 -19.31 -5.47
N PRO A 82 13.82 -18.23 -6.01
CA PRO A 82 12.56 -17.68 -5.56
C PRO A 82 11.40 -18.60 -5.92
N LYS A 83 10.46 -18.73 -4.97
CA LYS A 83 9.16 -19.38 -5.22
C LYS A 83 8.26 -18.48 -6.09
N VAL A 84 8.33 -17.17 -5.88
CA VAL A 84 7.60 -16.18 -6.65
C VAL A 84 8.52 -15.00 -6.94
N ARG A 85 8.54 -14.57 -8.19
CA ARG A 85 9.09 -13.28 -8.59
C ARG A 85 7.96 -12.27 -8.75
N GLY A 86 8.08 -11.16 -8.06
CA GLY A 86 7.15 -10.07 -8.15
C GLY A 86 7.54 -9.04 -9.23
N PRO A 87 6.77 -7.95 -9.34
CA PRO A 87 6.97 -6.92 -10.35
C PRO A 87 8.25 -6.08 -10.15
N GLY A 88 8.90 -6.19 -8.99
CA GLY A 88 10.10 -5.42 -8.69
C GLY A 88 9.85 -4.27 -7.74
N THR A 89 10.78 -3.32 -7.68
CA THR A 89 10.80 -2.24 -6.68
C THR A 89 10.88 -0.83 -7.27
N VAL A 90 10.70 -0.66 -8.57
CA VAL A 90 10.83 0.66 -9.22
C VAL A 90 9.97 1.70 -8.50
N GLY A 91 10.61 2.73 -7.95
CA GLY A 91 9.97 3.80 -7.17
C GLY A 91 9.53 3.44 -5.76
N ILE A 92 9.33 2.16 -5.42
CA ILE A 92 8.78 1.75 -4.11
C ILE A 92 9.74 2.11 -2.97
N SER A 93 11.02 1.83 -3.13
CA SER A 93 12.04 2.15 -2.11
C SER A 93 12.08 3.65 -1.82
N ALA A 94 12.10 4.47 -2.86
CA ALA A 94 12.08 5.92 -2.74
C ALA A 94 10.77 6.43 -2.12
N LEU A 95 9.62 6.00 -2.61
CA LEU A 95 8.32 6.41 -2.06
C LEU A 95 8.14 6.01 -0.59
N CYS A 96 8.56 4.80 -0.20
CA CYS A 96 8.55 4.39 1.21
C CYS A 96 9.55 5.16 2.06
N GLY A 97 10.68 5.56 1.46
CA GLY A 97 11.71 6.33 2.13
C GLY A 97 11.36 7.80 2.29
N LEU A 98 10.85 8.44 1.24
CA LEU A 98 10.83 9.89 1.08
C LEU A 98 9.44 10.53 1.17
N ALA A 99 8.34 9.79 0.95
CA ALA A 99 7.00 10.34 1.16
C ALA A 99 6.74 10.60 2.65
N LYS A 100 5.92 11.61 2.97
CA LYS A 100 5.53 11.90 4.37
C LYS A 100 4.88 10.69 5.06
N ARG A 101 4.21 9.85 4.30
CA ARG A 101 3.58 8.60 4.74
C ARG A 101 3.22 7.73 3.55
N PHE A 102 3.02 6.45 3.79
CA PHE A 102 2.45 5.59 2.76
C PHE A 102 1.36 4.68 3.33
N TYR A 103 0.53 4.20 2.42
CA TYR A 103 -0.54 3.26 2.68
C TYR A 103 -0.26 1.98 1.88
N VAL A 104 -0.51 0.83 2.50
CA VAL A 104 -0.35 -0.47 1.86
C VAL A 104 -1.72 -1.09 1.66
N VAL A 105 -2.04 -1.48 0.43
CA VAL A 105 -3.30 -2.16 0.10
C VAL A 105 -2.97 -3.56 -0.41
N LEU A 106 -3.45 -4.58 0.29
CA LEU A 106 -3.29 -5.98 -0.09
C LEU A 106 -4.64 -6.55 -0.52
N THR A 107 -4.63 -7.33 -1.60
CA THR A 107 -5.83 -8.03 -2.10
C THR A 107 -6.10 -9.35 -1.41
N ARG A 108 -5.18 -9.79 -0.55
CA ARG A 108 -5.30 -11.01 0.25
C ARG A 108 -4.81 -10.79 1.67
N HIS A 109 -5.30 -11.63 2.60
CA HIS A 109 -4.85 -11.65 3.97
C HIS A 109 -4.66 -13.10 4.42
N ASP A 110 -3.43 -13.53 4.44
CA ASP A 110 -3.00 -14.85 4.88
C ASP A 110 -1.57 -14.79 5.43
N LYS A 111 -1.11 -15.88 6.08
CA LYS A 111 0.22 -15.96 6.69
C LYS A 111 1.38 -15.84 5.68
N SER A 112 1.12 -16.00 4.39
CA SER A 112 2.13 -15.81 3.36
C SER A 112 2.30 -14.35 2.96
N ALA A 113 1.23 -13.55 3.08
CA ALA A 113 1.23 -12.11 2.84
C ALA A 113 1.56 -11.31 4.10
N PHE A 114 1.00 -11.69 5.26
CA PHE A 114 1.28 -11.07 6.58
C PHE A 114 2.31 -11.90 7.33
N ARG A 115 3.58 -11.52 7.21
CA ARG A 115 4.75 -12.27 7.70
C ARG A 115 5.31 -11.69 8.99
N PRO A 116 5.89 -12.49 9.90
CA PRO A 116 6.69 -11.95 11.01
C PRO A 116 7.81 -11.02 10.52
N ARG A 117 8.41 -11.38 9.38
CA ARG A 117 9.41 -10.63 8.63
C ARG A 117 9.24 -10.94 7.14
N VAL A 118 9.27 -9.93 6.30
CA VAL A 118 9.26 -10.11 4.84
C VAL A 118 10.54 -10.78 4.36
N ASP A 119 10.45 -11.57 3.30
CA ASP A 119 11.61 -12.29 2.74
C ASP A 119 12.64 -11.33 2.14
N PHE A 120 12.20 -10.16 1.70
CA PHE A 120 13.05 -9.07 1.19
C PHE A 120 12.39 -7.72 1.48
N ILE A 121 13.12 -6.77 2.04
CA ILE A 121 12.61 -5.40 2.25
C ILE A 121 12.94 -4.58 1.01
N CYS A 122 11.92 -4.31 0.18
CA CYS A 122 12.03 -3.38 -0.94
C CYS A 122 11.46 -2.00 -0.60
N GLY A 123 10.52 -1.93 0.32
CA GLY A 123 9.98 -0.69 0.86
C GLY A 123 10.13 -0.67 2.37
N ALA A 124 10.92 0.28 2.87
CA ALA A 124 11.19 0.41 4.30
C ALA A 124 9.97 0.97 5.02
N GLY A 125 9.38 0.16 5.91
CA GLY A 125 8.41 0.59 6.90
C GLY A 125 9.08 1.18 8.13
N HIS A 126 8.72 0.67 9.30
CA HIS A 126 9.39 1.02 10.55
C HIS A 126 10.59 0.11 10.88
N LEU A 127 11.12 -0.61 9.90
CA LEU A 127 12.26 -1.53 9.97
C LEU A 127 12.12 -2.58 11.07
N GLN A 128 12.75 -2.36 12.23
CA GLN A 128 12.67 -3.25 13.38
C GLN A 128 11.78 -2.70 14.51
N GLY A 129 11.02 -1.64 14.21
CA GLY A 129 10.18 -0.95 15.17
C GLY A 129 10.91 0.14 15.95
N GLY A 130 10.18 0.78 16.88
CA GLY A 130 10.71 1.89 17.68
C GLY A 130 11.28 3.00 16.81
N ASP A 131 12.49 3.40 17.12
CA ASP A 131 13.29 4.44 16.44
C ASP A 131 14.21 3.90 15.32
N SER A 132 14.09 2.61 14.97
CA SER A 132 15.03 1.96 14.05
C SER A 132 15.05 2.59 12.64
N ARG A 133 13.91 3.16 12.19
CA ARG A 133 13.85 3.91 10.93
C ARG A 133 14.73 5.17 10.99
N GLU A 134 14.67 5.89 12.08
CA GLU A 134 15.40 7.12 12.33
C GLU A 134 16.91 6.85 12.45
N ARG A 135 17.29 5.81 13.20
CA ARG A 135 18.68 5.33 13.30
C ARG A 135 19.28 4.86 11.98
N ALA A 136 18.44 4.40 11.06
CA ALA A 136 18.87 4.03 9.71
C ALA A 136 19.03 5.25 8.78
N GLY A 137 18.84 6.47 9.26
CA GLY A 137 18.96 7.71 8.48
C GLY A 137 17.77 7.99 7.57
N LEU A 138 16.68 7.25 7.71
CA LEU A 138 15.46 7.52 6.94
C LEU A 138 14.69 8.71 7.55
N PRO A 139 14.12 9.60 6.72
CA PRO A 139 13.34 10.72 7.23
C PRO A 139 12.11 10.25 8.00
N PRO A 140 11.55 11.12 8.87
CA PRO A 140 10.26 10.87 9.51
C PRO A 140 9.19 10.49 8.49
N GLY A 141 8.30 9.56 8.86
CA GLY A 141 7.29 9.06 7.93
C GLY A 141 7.01 7.58 8.15
N GLY A 142 6.90 6.83 7.05
CA GLY A 142 6.65 5.39 7.09
C GLY A 142 5.19 5.00 6.85
N PRO A 143 4.83 3.74 7.10
CA PRO A 143 3.48 3.26 6.85
C PRO A 143 2.48 3.89 7.82
N LYS A 144 1.37 4.37 7.28
CA LYS A 144 0.26 4.93 8.07
C LYS A 144 -0.83 3.91 8.31
N LEU A 145 -1.22 3.21 7.25
CA LEU A 145 -2.23 2.16 7.31
C LEU A 145 -1.83 1.00 6.39
N VAL A 146 -2.26 -0.19 6.81
CA VAL A 146 -2.33 -1.38 5.97
C VAL A 146 -3.80 -1.75 5.85
N VAL A 147 -4.27 -1.96 4.63
CA VAL A 147 -5.65 -2.35 4.32
C VAL A 147 -5.63 -3.71 3.65
N SER A 148 -6.48 -4.60 4.08
CA SER A 148 -6.63 -5.94 3.53
C SER A 148 -8.11 -6.35 3.47
N PRO A 149 -8.48 -7.49 2.87
CA PRO A 149 -9.86 -7.97 2.86
C PRO A 149 -10.47 -8.23 4.25
N LEU A 150 -9.65 -8.32 5.31
CA LEU A 150 -10.15 -8.61 6.66
C LEU A 150 -10.27 -7.37 7.55
N GLY A 151 -9.56 -6.29 7.23
CA GLY A 151 -9.61 -5.09 8.08
C GLY A 151 -8.58 -4.05 7.73
N VAL A 152 -8.56 -3.03 8.58
CA VAL A 152 -7.62 -1.91 8.52
C VAL A 152 -6.70 -1.96 9.74
N PHE A 153 -5.42 -1.76 9.51
CA PHE A 153 -4.37 -1.83 10.52
C PHE A 153 -3.61 -0.51 10.56
N ASP A 154 -3.21 -0.10 11.74
CA ASP A 154 -2.29 1.01 11.97
C ASP A 154 -1.07 0.53 12.78
N PHE A 155 -0.27 1.45 13.28
CA PHE A 155 0.94 1.13 14.03
C PHE A 155 0.90 1.80 15.40
N GLU A 156 1.27 1.04 16.43
CA GLU A 156 1.38 1.57 17.78
C GLU A 156 2.50 2.64 17.82
N PRO A 157 2.25 3.82 18.43
CA PRO A 157 3.16 4.96 18.32
C PRO A 157 4.59 4.75 18.83
N GLN A 158 4.80 3.93 19.86
CA GLN A 158 6.10 3.70 20.48
C GLN A 158 6.84 2.51 19.83
N SER A 159 6.24 1.34 19.88
CA SER A 159 6.82 0.12 19.33
C SER A 159 6.85 0.06 17.82
N LYS A 160 5.99 0.83 17.15
CA LYS A 160 5.75 0.77 15.71
C LYS A 160 5.26 -0.61 15.22
N ALA A 161 4.79 -1.44 16.12
CA ALA A 161 4.20 -2.72 15.77
C ALA A 161 2.77 -2.54 15.24
N MET A 162 2.41 -3.38 14.26
CA MET A 162 1.09 -3.35 13.62
C MET A 162 -0.01 -3.67 14.63
N ARG A 163 -1.09 -2.89 14.55
CA ARG A 163 -2.23 -2.94 15.43
C ARG A 163 -3.52 -2.99 14.62
N ILE A 164 -4.50 -3.72 15.10
CA ILE A 164 -5.85 -3.71 14.49
C ILE A 164 -6.50 -2.35 14.78
N ARG A 165 -6.85 -1.63 13.73
CA ARG A 165 -7.59 -0.37 13.79
C ARG A 165 -9.09 -0.60 13.68
N SER A 166 -9.54 -1.42 12.71
CA SER A 166 -10.93 -1.84 12.55
C SER A 166 -11.02 -3.16 11.80
N LEU A 167 -12.08 -3.90 12.02
CA LEU A 167 -12.41 -5.13 11.30
C LEU A 167 -13.46 -4.85 10.22
N HIS A 168 -13.36 -5.50 9.08
CA HIS A 168 -14.40 -5.38 8.08
C HIS A 168 -15.70 -6.08 8.54
N PRO A 169 -16.87 -5.66 8.06
CA PRO A 169 -18.13 -6.27 8.46
C PRO A 169 -18.16 -7.79 8.26
N GLY A 170 -18.58 -8.52 9.29
CA GLY A 170 -18.61 -9.98 9.29
C GLY A 170 -17.28 -10.69 9.59
N VAL A 171 -16.21 -9.94 9.80
CA VAL A 171 -14.90 -10.50 10.15
C VAL A 171 -14.70 -10.52 11.65
N SER A 172 -14.29 -11.67 12.21
CA SER A 172 -13.96 -11.80 13.63
C SER A 172 -12.48 -11.52 13.90
N LEU A 173 -12.18 -11.11 15.14
CA LEU A 173 -10.81 -10.93 15.63
C LEU A 173 -9.97 -12.21 15.45
N GLN A 174 -10.58 -13.36 15.77
CA GLN A 174 -9.92 -14.67 15.67
C GLN A 174 -9.53 -14.97 14.21
N GLN A 175 -10.42 -14.74 13.25
CA GLN A 175 -10.11 -14.93 11.83
C GLN A 175 -8.91 -14.10 11.37
N VAL A 176 -8.83 -12.84 11.81
CA VAL A 176 -7.70 -11.97 11.44
C VAL A 176 -6.41 -12.48 12.08
N GLN A 177 -6.44 -12.84 13.35
CA GLN A 177 -5.25 -13.33 14.05
C GLN A 177 -4.76 -14.66 13.46
N ASP A 178 -5.67 -15.58 13.15
CA ASP A 178 -5.34 -16.88 12.55
C ASP A 178 -4.75 -16.75 11.13
N ALA A 179 -5.20 -15.74 10.38
CA ALA A 179 -4.70 -15.43 9.04
C ALA A 179 -3.38 -14.64 9.05
N THR A 180 -2.98 -14.08 10.19
CA THR A 180 -1.75 -13.28 10.33
C THR A 180 -0.60 -14.14 10.82
N GLY A 181 0.58 -13.99 10.24
CA GLY A 181 1.78 -14.73 10.62
C GLY A 181 2.50 -14.21 11.86
N PHE A 182 1.93 -13.25 12.58
CA PHE A 182 2.48 -12.66 13.80
C PHE A 182 1.35 -12.16 14.71
N ASP A 183 1.66 -11.92 15.97
CA ASP A 183 0.69 -11.40 16.94
C ASP A 183 0.39 -9.91 16.63
N LEU A 184 -0.85 -9.61 16.31
CA LEU A 184 -1.34 -8.25 16.13
C LEU A 184 -1.65 -7.62 17.48
N LEU A 185 -1.28 -6.36 17.63
CA LEU A 185 -1.69 -5.61 18.79
C LEU A 185 -3.19 -5.28 18.72
N VAL A 186 -3.88 -5.46 19.82
CA VAL A 186 -5.30 -5.15 19.95
C VAL A 186 -5.48 -4.17 21.11
N LYS A 187 -6.16 -3.06 20.86
CA LYS A 187 -6.52 -2.08 21.89
C LYS A 187 -8.03 -2.08 22.10
N GLY A 188 -8.47 -2.67 23.18
CA GLY A 188 -9.91 -2.82 23.46
C GLY A 188 -10.61 -3.69 22.42
N THR A 189 -11.89 -3.43 22.18
CA THR A 189 -12.66 -4.09 21.10
C THR A 189 -12.51 -3.29 19.82
N PRO A 190 -11.92 -3.86 18.74
CA PRO A 190 -11.78 -3.16 17.49
C PRO A 190 -13.16 -2.80 16.91
N PRO A 191 -13.36 -1.54 16.44
CA PRO A 191 -14.62 -1.16 15.79
C PRO A 191 -14.76 -1.86 14.44
N VAL A 192 -16.00 -1.94 13.97
CA VAL A 192 -16.30 -2.38 12.60
C VAL A 192 -16.02 -1.22 11.65
N THR A 193 -15.34 -1.52 10.53
CA THR A 193 -15.12 -0.54 9.46
C THR A 193 -16.47 -0.09 8.90
N MET A 194 -16.66 1.21 8.76
CA MET A 194 -17.88 1.75 8.20
C MET A 194 -18.09 1.25 6.75
N TRP A 195 -19.32 0.92 6.42
CA TRP A 195 -19.70 0.62 5.06
C TRP A 195 -19.52 1.87 4.17
N PRO A 196 -19.15 1.68 2.91
CA PRO A 196 -19.20 2.78 1.96
C PRO A 196 -20.65 3.27 1.79
N THR A 197 -20.81 4.55 1.54
CA THR A 197 -22.11 5.14 1.24
C THR A 197 -22.64 4.67 -0.11
N GLU A 198 -23.95 4.77 -0.33
CA GLU A 198 -24.55 4.50 -1.65
C GLU A 198 -23.93 5.32 -2.76
N GLN A 199 -23.61 6.59 -2.48
CA GLN A 199 -22.95 7.48 -3.43
C GLN A 199 -21.54 6.97 -3.80
N GLU A 200 -20.75 6.52 -2.82
CA GLU A 200 -19.42 5.94 -3.06
C GLU A 200 -19.50 4.65 -3.86
N LEU A 201 -20.44 3.78 -3.53
CA LEU A 201 -20.67 2.54 -4.26
C LEU A 201 -21.12 2.80 -5.70
N ASN A 202 -22.01 3.76 -5.90
CA ASN A 202 -22.45 4.15 -7.23
C ASN A 202 -21.27 4.69 -8.06
N LEU A 203 -20.49 5.61 -7.48
CA LEU A 203 -19.32 6.17 -8.15
C LEU A 203 -18.29 5.09 -8.51
N LEU A 204 -18.02 4.18 -7.56
CA LEU A 204 -17.12 3.05 -7.79
C LEU A 204 -17.58 2.19 -8.98
N ARG A 205 -18.85 1.83 -9.00
CA ARG A 205 -19.42 0.89 -10.01
C ARG A 205 -19.63 1.52 -11.38
N THR A 206 -19.93 2.81 -11.42
CA THR A 206 -20.28 3.50 -12.68
C THR A 206 -19.16 4.29 -13.30
N ARG A 207 -18.12 4.64 -12.54
CA ARG A 207 -17.03 5.48 -13.01
C ARG A 207 -15.64 4.91 -12.79
N VAL A 208 -15.39 4.22 -11.68
CA VAL A 208 -14.05 3.76 -11.32
C VAL A 208 -13.82 2.31 -11.74
N ASP A 209 -14.70 1.41 -11.40
CA ASP A 209 -14.59 -0.02 -11.69
C ASP A 209 -15.77 -0.53 -12.56
N VAL A 210 -16.01 0.16 -13.66
CA VAL A 210 -17.11 -0.19 -14.60
C VAL A 210 -16.97 -1.61 -15.15
N ARG A 211 -15.77 -2.11 -15.27
CA ARG A 211 -15.49 -3.48 -15.72
C ARG A 211 -15.58 -4.52 -14.61
N GLY A 212 -15.84 -4.12 -13.37
CA GLY A 212 -15.93 -5.01 -12.21
C GLY A 212 -14.62 -5.72 -11.87
N THR A 213 -13.48 -5.13 -12.21
CA THR A 213 -12.16 -5.73 -12.01
C THR A 213 -11.87 -5.94 -10.52
N LEU A 214 -12.25 -4.98 -9.67
CA LEU A 214 -12.08 -5.08 -8.21
C LEU A 214 -12.98 -6.13 -7.56
N GLN A 215 -14.03 -6.56 -8.25
CA GLN A 215 -14.95 -7.61 -7.77
C GLN A 215 -14.49 -9.02 -8.15
N ARG A 216 -13.52 -9.14 -9.04
CA ARG A 216 -12.99 -10.44 -9.46
C ARG A 216 -12.18 -11.05 -8.33
N LYS A 217 -12.55 -12.26 -7.94
CA LYS A 217 -11.69 -13.08 -7.10
C LYS A 217 -10.51 -13.50 -7.96
N PHE A 218 -9.34 -12.98 -7.67
CA PHE A 218 -8.11 -13.52 -8.25
C PHE A 218 -7.88 -14.92 -7.67
N PRO A 219 -7.53 -15.90 -8.49
CA PRO A 219 -7.31 -17.28 -8.05
C PRO A 219 -6.15 -17.40 -7.06
#